data_10053d85f8793077219f13cc97437477
#
_entry.id   10053d85f8793077219f13cc97437477
#
_cell.length_a   1.000
_cell.length_b   1.000
_cell.length_c   1.000
_cell.angle_alpha   90.00
_cell.angle_beta   90.00
_cell.angle_gamma   90.00
#
_symmetry.space_group_name_H-M   'P 1'
#
loop_
_entity.id
_entity.type
_entity.pdbx_description
1 polymer ?
#
loop_
_entity_poly.entity_id
_entity_poly.type
_entity_poly.pdbx_seq_one_letter_code
_entity_poly.pdbx_strand_id
1 'polypeptide(L)'
;VEPADVRAMLGIQQFAASRGFAGGAPVKVRVVKGDNLPIERVDAESHGWPLATVESKAAADANYKRVLNDALTEERVANVRIGVAGHNLFDLAFAWLLASQRNAQIGMDFEMLLGMAEAQANVIRKTVGTLVLYTPVVHPQEFDVAIAYLIRRLEEGASKENFPPNAFRLTDPDISQVEEERFRDSLSMLDLEIPIPNRLKDRRNDVPFAPPSGFANASTTDRSLFGNLVGGFPS
;
A
#
# COMPACT_ATOMS: atom_id res chain seq x y z
N VAL A 1 -0.07 -4.11 -4.07
CA VAL A 1 1.35 -4.17 -4.50
C VAL A 1 1.48 -4.80 -5.88
N GLU A 2 2.39 -4.26 -6.66
CA GLU A 2 2.77 -4.74 -7.98
C GLU A 2 4.20 -5.27 -7.96
N PRO A 3 4.59 -6.13 -8.90
CA PRO A 3 5.97 -6.60 -9.01
C PRO A 3 7.01 -5.47 -9.07
N ALA A 4 6.62 -4.32 -9.64
CA ALA A 4 7.49 -3.14 -9.77
C ALA A 4 7.72 -2.36 -8.46
N ASP A 5 6.92 -2.57 -7.41
CA ASP A 5 6.86 -1.67 -6.24
C ASP A 5 8.17 -1.56 -5.47
N VAL A 6 8.94 -2.64 -5.38
CA VAL A 6 10.27 -2.58 -4.73
C VAL A 6 11.20 -1.60 -5.46
N ARG A 7 11.23 -1.67 -6.78
CA ARG A 7 12.06 -0.75 -7.60
C ARG A 7 11.54 0.67 -7.57
N ALA A 8 10.21 0.84 -7.59
CA ALA A 8 9.58 2.14 -7.48
C ALA A 8 9.88 2.79 -6.12
N MET A 9 9.81 2.02 -5.03
CA MET A 9 10.15 2.50 -3.69
C MET A 9 11.60 2.98 -3.62
N LEU A 10 12.55 2.21 -4.17
CA LEU A 10 13.96 2.61 -4.25
C LEU A 10 14.13 3.94 -5.00
N GLY A 11 13.47 4.08 -6.15
CA GLY A 11 13.50 5.32 -6.94
C GLY A 11 12.95 6.53 -6.17
N ILE A 12 11.83 6.35 -5.47
CA ILE A 12 11.25 7.41 -4.62
C ILE A 12 12.20 7.79 -3.48
N GLN A 13 12.84 6.81 -2.85
CA GLN A 13 13.77 7.06 -1.74
C GLN A 13 15.02 7.80 -2.22
N GLN A 14 15.59 7.43 -3.37
CA GLN A 14 16.71 8.15 -3.99
C GLN A 14 16.34 9.60 -4.35
N PHE A 15 15.16 9.78 -4.96
CA PHE A 15 14.66 11.12 -5.28
C PHE A 15 14.44 11.97 -4.03
N ALA A 16 13.79 11.41 -3.00
CA ALA A 16 13.55 12.12 -1.74
C ALA A 16 14.86 12.48 -1.02
N ALA A 17 15.86 11.61 -1.05
CA ALA A 17 17.18 11.90 -0.51
C ALA A 17 17.84 13.09 -1.24
N SER A 18 17.81 13.11 -2.57
CA SER A 18 18.34 14.24 -3.35
C SER A 18 17.63 15.56 -3.04
N ARG A 19 16.31 15.53 -2.81
CA ARG A 19 15.54 16.70 -2.36
C ARG A 19 15.90 17.13 -0.95
N GLY A 20 16.13 16.17 -0.05
CA GLY A 20 16.55 16.43 1.33
C GLY A 20 17.86 17.20 1.40
N PHE A 21 18.85 16.82 0.59
CA PHE A 21 20.09 17.57 0.45
C PHE A 21 19.90 19.01 -0.04
N ALA A 22 18.86 19.26 -0.81
CA ALA A 22 18.48 20.61 -1.28
C ALA A 22 17.54 21.35 -0.29
N GLY A 23 17.33 20.84 0.93
CA GLY A 23 16.46 21.46 1.94
C GLY A 23 14.96 21.20 1.73
N GLY A 24 14.59 20.21 0.93
CA GLY A 24 13.19 19.82 0.70
C GLY A 24 12.59 19.06 1.88
N ALA A 25 11.27 19.14 2.02
CA ALA A 25 10.54 18.36 3.05
C ALA A 25 10.56 16.86 2.73
N PRO A 26 10.50 15.98 3.76
CA PRO A 26 10.34 14.53 3.59
C PRO A 26 9.08 14.17 2.77
N VAL A 27 9.17 13.09 2.02
CA VAL A 27 8.04 12.51 1.28
C VAL A 27 7.39 11.44 2.13
N LYS A 28 6.08 11.29 2.09
CA LYS A 28 5.36 10.16 2.69
C LYS A 28 4.87 9.21 1.61
N VAL A 29 5.17 7.92 1.78
CA VAL A 29 4.68 6.84 0.91
C VAL A 29 3.87 5.86 1.72
N ARG A 30 2.65 5.58 1.26
CA ARG A 30 1.82 4.51 1.82
C ARG A 30 2.13 3.19 1.13
N VAL A 31 2.42 2.16 1.91
CA VAL A 31 2.56 0.78 1.45
C VAL A 31 1.31 0.01 1.85
N VAL A 32 0.61 -0.53 0.86
CA VAL A 32 -0.63 -1.29 1.03
C VAL A 32 -0.60 -2.51 0.12
N LYS A 33 -1.18 -3.64 0.54
CA LYS A 33 -1.18 -4.87 -0.27
C LYS A 33 -1.92 -4.72 -1.60
N GLY A 34 -2.89 -3.81 -1.65
CA GLY A 34 -3.79 -3.63 -2.76
C GLY A 34 -5.07 -4.45 -2.57
N ASP A 35 -6.11 -3.99 -3.21
CA ASP A 35 -7.47 -4.44 -2.93
C ASP A 35 -8.34 -4.50 -4.19
N ASN A 36 -7.81 -4.08 -5.32
CA ASN A 36 -8.55 -3.97 -6.58
C ASN A 36 -8.21 -5.08 -7.58
N LEU A 37 -7.63 -6.20 -7.14
CA LEU A 37 -7.21 -7.27 -8.04
C LEU A 37 -8.32 -7.75 -9.01
N PRO A 38 -9.58 -7.92 -8.60
CA PRO A 38 -10.65 -8.28 -9.53
C PRO A 38 -10.89 -7.21 -10.62
N ILE A 39 -10.83 -5.94 -10.24
CA ILE A 39 -11.01 -4.82 -11.17
C ILE A 39 -9.84 -4.74 -12.13
N GLU A 40 -8.61 -4.85 -11.63
CA GLU A 40 -7.39 -4.87 -12.46
C GLU A 40 -7.40 -6.03 -13.47
N ARG A 41 -7.92 -7.20 -13.09
CA ARG A 41 -8.08 -8.34 -14.01
C ARG A 41 -9.07 -8.04 -15.11
N VAL A 42 -10.26 -7.53 -14.78
CA VAL A 42 -11.27 -7.17 -15.76
C VAL A 42 -10.76 -6.09 -16.72
N ASP A 43 -10.07 -5.08 -16.20
CA ASP A 43 -9.48 -4.01 -17.00
C ASP A 43 -8.40 -4.55 -17.95
N ALA A 44 -7.49 -5.37 -17.45
CA ALA A 44 -6.45 -5.99 -18.24
C ALA A 44 -7.04 -6.90 -19.34
N GLU A 45 -8.03 -7.74 -19.01
CA GLU A 45 -8.71 -8.64 -19.95
C GLU A 45 -9.44 -7.84 -21.03
N SER A 46 -10.17 -6.78 -20.66
CA SER A 46 -10.93 -5.96 -21.61
C SER A 46 -10.07 -5.22 -22.62
N HIS A 47 -8.82 -4.93 -22.25
CA HIS A 47 -7.86 -4.23 -23.11
C HIS A 47 -6.79 -5.14 -23.74
N GLY A 48 -6.79 -6.44 -23.41
CA GLY A 48 -5.75 -7.36 -23.87
C GLY A 48 -4.36 -7.04 -23.27
N TRP A 49 -4.31 -6.47 -22.07
CA TRP A 49 -3.07 -6.12 -21.42
C TRP A 49 -2.59 -7.21 -20.46
N PRO A 50 -1.28 -7.35 -20.25
CA PRO A 50 -0.77 -8.13 -19.12
C PRO A 50 -1.30 -7.58 -17.80
N LEU A 51 -1.62 -8.47 -16.85
CA LEU A 51 -2.02 -8.08 -15.51
C LEU A 51 -0.87 -7.31 -14.83
N ALA A 52 -1.11 -6.09 -14.35
CA ALA A 52 -0.08 -5.28 -13.71
C ALA A 52 0.29 -5.81 -12.31
N THR A 53 -0.69 -6.35 -11.58
CA THR A 53 -0.53 -6.86 -10.22
C THR A 53 0.08 -8.25 -10.18
N VAL A 54 0.46 -8.71 -9.00
CA VAL A 54 0.89 -10.10 -8.78
C VAL A 54 -0.29 -11.06 -8.92
N GLU A 55 0.00 -12.31 -9.29
CA GLU A 55 -1.04 -13.28 -9.66
C GLU A 55 -1.80 -13.88 -8.48
N SER A 56 -1.18 -13.92 -7.30
CA SER A 56 -1.75 -14.58 -6.13
C SER A 56 -1.65 -13.75 -4.86
N LYS A 57 -2.50 -14.08 -3.88
CA LYS A 57 -2.45 -13.46 -2.55
C LYS A 57 -1.12 -13.72 -1.85
N ALA A 58 -0.58 -14.93 -1.93
CA ALA A 58 0.71 -15.24 -1.33
C ALA A 58 1.84 -14.41 -1.93
N ALA A 59 1.84 -14.22 -3.26
CA ALA A 59 2.78 -13.33 -3.94
C ALA A 59 2.59 -11.86 -3.53
N ALA A 60 1.35 -11.40 -3.34
CA ALA A 60 1.06 -10.06 -2.83
C ALA A 60 1.57 -9.87 -1.40
N ASP A 61 1.34 -10.85 -0.53
CA ASP A 61 1.80 -10.85 0.85
C ASP A 61 3.34 -10.84 0.93
N ALA A 62 4.00 -11.61 0.08
CA ALA A 62 5.46 -11.63 -0.01
C ALA A 62 6.01 -10.30 -0.55
N ASN A 63 5.43 -9.77 -1.61
CA ASN A 63 5.93 -8.53 -2.21
C ASN A 63 5.70 -7.31 -1.31
N TYR A 64 4.60 -7.27 -0.58
CA TYR A 64 4.38 -6.27 0.47
C TYR A 64 5.50 -6.29 1.52
N LYS A 65 5.89 -7.48 1.99
CA LYS A 65 6.99 -7.64 2.94
C LYS A 65 8.35 -7.28 2.32
N ARG A 66 8.57 -7.56 1.03
CA ARG A 66 9.79 -7.12 0.32
C ARG A 66 9.90 -5.60 0.30
N VAL A 67 8.80 -4.90 -0.06
CA VAL A 67 8.77 -3.44 -0.06
C VAL A 67 9.09 -2.89 1.33
N LEU A 68 8.47 -3.44 2.37
CA LEU A 68 8.74 -3.02 3.75
C LEU A 68 10.17 -3.33 4.18
N ASN A 69 10.66 -4.54 3.87
CA ASN A 69 12.02 -4.96 4.20
C ASN A 69 13.08 -4.04 3.58
N ASP A 70 12.82 -3.58 2.38
CA ASP A 70 13.72 -2.70 1.66
C ASP A 70 13.57 -1.24 2.11
N ALA A 71 12.35 -0.78 2.36
CA ALA A 71 12.06 0.61 2.71
C ALA A 71 12.44 0.98 4.16
N LEU A 72 12.29 0.04 5.10
CA LEU A 72 12.47 0.30 6.53
C LEU A 72 13.93 0.12 6.96
N THR A 73 14.78 1.07 6.62
CA THR A 73 16.13 1.24 7.17
C THR A 73 16.28 2.66 7.70
N GLU A 74 17.14 2.85 8.71
CA GLU A 74 17.38 4.16 9.34
C GLU A 74 17.70 5.25 8.30
N GLU A 75 18.59 4.95 7.35
CA GLU A 75 18.99 5.87 6.29
C GLU A 75 17.82 6.25 5.37
N ARG A 76 17.01 5.28 4.97
CA ARG A 76 15.94 5.50 3.98
C ARG A 76 14.75 6.24 4.55
N VAL A 77 14.37 5.94 5.79
CA VAL A 77 13.24 6.61 6.44
C VAL A 77 13.55 8.05 6.85
N ALA A 78 14.81 8.46 6.82
CA ALA A 78 15.18 9.85 7.09
C ALA A 78 14.53 10.83 6.09
N ASN A 79 14.35 10.42 4.84
CA ASN A 79 13.79 11.26 3.77
C ASN A 79 12.41 10.81 3.30
N VAL A 80 12.03 9.55 3.54
CA VAL A 80 10.74 8.98 3.15
C VAL A 80 10.06 8.35 4.34
N ARG A 81 8.98 8.96 4.82
CA ARG A 81 8.13 8.33 5.84
C ARG A 81 7.31 7.21 5.20
N ILE A 82 7.25 6.07 5.87
CA ILE A 82 6.52 4.89 5.41
C ILE A 82 5.21 4.75 6.17
N GLY A 83 4.09 4.88 5.47
CA GLY A 83 2.78 4.54 5.99
C GLY A 83 2.51 3.06 5.78
N VAL A 84 2.56 2.28 6.84
CA VAL A 84 2.27 0.83 6.81
C VAL A 84 0.78 0.64 6.94
N ALA A 85 0.10 0.44 5.81
CA ALA A 85 -1.36 0.34 5.75
C ALA A 85 -1.83 -1.11 5.74
N GLY A 86 -2.75 -1.44 6.65
CA GLY A 86 -3.36 -2.77 6.71
C GLY A 86 -4.03 -3.08 8.04
N HIS A 87 -4.75 -4.21 8.07
CA HIS A 87 -5.44 -4.74 9.24
C HIS A 87 -4.89 -6.10 9.70
N ASN A 88 -3.95 -6.69 8.94
CA ASN A 88 -3.35 -7.96 9.29
C ASN A 88 -2.31 -7.77 10.40
N LEU A 89 -2.61 -8.31 11.58
CA LEU A 89 -1.78 -8.13 12.78
C LEU A 89 -0.39 -8.74 12.63
N PHE A 90 -0.22 -9.83 11.88
CA PHE A 90 1.09 -10.42 11.61
C PHE A 90 1.97 -9.49 10.78
N ASP A 91 1.40 -8.83 9.76
CA ASP A 91 2.14 -7.88 8.94
C ASP A 91 2.50 -6.60 9.70
N LEU A 92 1.58 -6.12 10.55
CA LEU A 92 1.85 -4.95 11.39
C LEU A 92 2.94 -5.25 12.43
N ALA A 93 2.89 -6.44 13.05
CA ALA A 93 3.94 -6.89 13.95
C ALA A 93 5.28 -7.06 13.23
N PHE A 94 5.28 -7.64 12.03
CA PHE A 94 6.48 -7.76 11.19
C PHE A 94 7.11 -6.39 10.93
N ALA A 95 6.30 -5.41 10.46
CA ALA A 95 6.80 -4.07 10.18
C ALA A 95 7.36 -3.38 11.42
N TRP A 96 6.67 -3.52 12.57
CA TRP A 96 7.12 -2.94 13.84
C TRP A 96 8.44 -3.53 14.33
N LEU A 97 8.55 -4.85 14.33
CA LEU A 97 9.77 -5.54 14.76
C LEU A 97 10.95 -5.24 13.84
N LEU A 98 10.70 -5.24 12.52
CA LEU A 98 11.71 -4.91 11.52
C LEU A 98 12.23 -3.48 11.70
N ALA A 99 11.32 -2.50 11.83
CA ALA A 99 11.68 -1.11 12.06
C ALA A 99 12.41 -0.94 13.40
N SER A 100 12.00 -1.68 14.45
CA SER A 100 12.63 -1.63 15.76
C SER A 100 14.07 -2.14 15.72
N GLN A 101 14.32 -3.23 15.02
CA GLN A 101 15.67 -3.79 14.85
C GLN A 101 16.61 -2.87 14.05
N ARG A 102 16.06 -1.99 13.22
CA ARG A 102 16.81 -1.14 12.29
C ARG A 102 16.78 0.34 12.64
N ASN A 103 16.30 0.72 13.82
CA ASN A 103 16.14 2.11 14.24
C ASN A 103 15.30 2.98 13.28
N ALA A 104 14.34 2.35 12.60
CA ALA A 104 13.53 2.99 11.55
C ALA A 104 12.13 3.43 12.04
N GLN A 105 11.77 3.23 13.33
CA GLN A 105 10.41 3.50 13.83
C GLN A 105 10.01 4.97 13.67
N ILE A 106 10.95 5.90 13.82
CA ILE A 106 10.66 7.33 13.73
C ILE A 106 10.14 7.75 12.34
N GLY A 107 10.50 6.99 11.31
CA GLY A 107 10.07 7.23 9.93
C GLY A 107 8.87 6.39 9.49
N MET A 108 8.18 5.71 10.42
CA MET A 108 7.07 4.82 10.10
C MET A 108 5.80 5.25 10.84
N ASP A 109 4.67 5.19 10.15
CA ASP A 109 3.33 5.31 10.73
C ASP A 109 2.51 4.07 10.38
N PHE A 110 1.70 3.58 11.32
CA PHE A 110 0.65 2.62 10.99
C PHE A 110 -0.60 3.34 10.51
N GLU A 111 -1.25 2.76 9.50
CA GLU A 111 -2.48 3.30 8.93
C GLU A 111 -3.56 2.23 8.87
N MET A 112 -4.72 2.52 9.44
CA MET A 112 -5.87 1.62 9.45
C MET A 112 -7.13 2.34 8.96
N LEU A 113 -8.08 1.59 8.44
CA LEU A 113 -9.37 2.14 8.03
C LEU A 113 -10.24 2.43 9.27
N LEU A 114 -10.76 3.63 9.34
CA LEU A 114 -11.67 4.04 10.42
C LEU A 114 -12.93 3.16 10.45
N GLY A 115 -13.31 2.70 11.64
CA GLY A 115 -14.54 1.92 11.87
C GLY A 115 -14.45 0.44 11.54
N MET A 116 -13.34 -0.05 10.96
CA MET A 116 -13.25 -1.45 10.53
C MET A 116 -12.77 -2.42 11.61
N ALA A 117 -11.89 -1.99 12.50
CA ALA A 117 -11.26 -2.84 13.51
C ALA A 117 -10.84 -2.02 14.74
N GLU A 118 -11.78 -1.43 15.45
CA GLU A 118 -11.51 -0.49 16.55
C GLU A 118 -10.72 -1.10 17.71
N ALA A 119 -11.01 -2.34 18.07
CA ALA A 119 -10.31 -3.02 19.15
C ALA A 119 -8.82 -3.21 18.82
N GLN A 120 -8.52 -3.67 17.60
CA GLN A 120 -7.15 -3.83 17.10
C GLN A 120 -6.45 -2.47 16.99
N ALA A 121 -7.13 -1.45 16.45
CA ALA A 121 -6.61 -0.10 16.33
C ALA A 121 -6.20 0.47 17.71
N ASN A 122 -7.02 0.25 18.74
CA ASN A 122 -6.71 0.68 20.10
C ASN A 122 -5.49 -0.03 20.68
N VAL A 123 -5.34 -1.33 20.45
CA VAL A 123 -4.17 -2.10 20.89
C VAL A 123 -2.91 -1.60 20.18
N ILE A 124 -2.96 -1.46 18.86
CA ILE A 124 -1.83 -0.96 18.07
C ILE A 124 -1.41 0.42 18.56
N ARG A 125 -2.36 1.35 18.70
CA ARG A 125 -2.07 2.70 19.19
C ARG A 125 -1.39 2.71 20.56
N LYS A 126 -1.81 1.83 21.47
CA LYS A 126 -1.19 1.69 22.80
C LYS A 126 0.23 1.16 22.72
N THR A 127 0.51 0.27 21.75
CA THR A 127 1.82 -0.37 21.60
C THR A 127 2.83 0.54 20.89
N VAL A 128 2.39 1.24 19.83
CA VAL A 128 3.30 2.01 18.95
C VAL A 128 3.25 3.52 19.21
N GLY A 129 2.30 3.99 19.99
CA GLY A 129 2.14 5.41 20.35
C GLY A 129 1.28 6.21 19.39
N THR A 130 1.39 6.00 18.09
CA THR A 130 0.66 6.73 17.05
C THR A 130 -0.02 5.79 16.05
N LEU A 131 -1.20 6.19 15.57
CA LEU A 131 -1.94 5.48 14.55
C LEU A 131 -2.71 6.48 13.68
N VAL A 132 -2.57 6.38 12.38
CA VAL A 132 -3.36 7.15 11.42
C VAL A 132 -4.61 6.37 11.07
N LEU A 133 -5.78 6.96 11.26
CA LEU A 133 -7.05 6.39 10.82
C LEU A 133 -7.46 7.04 9.51
N TYR A 134 -7.61 6.21 8.49
CA TYR A 134 -7.98 6.62 7.15
C TYR A 134 -9.50 6.55 6.96
N THR A 135 -10.06 7.56 6.34
CA THR A 135 -11.46 7.60 5.89
C THR A 135 -11.56 8.34 4.56
N PRO A 136 -12.48 7.97 3.68
CA PRO A 136 -12.72 8.77 2.48
C PRO A 136 -13.26 10.13 2.87
N VAL A 137 -12.70 11.17 2.29
CA VAL A 137 -13.18 12.55 2.40
C VAL A 137 -13.54 13.02 1.01
N VAL A 138 -14.83 13.25 0.79
CA VAL A 138 -15.38 13.65 -0.51
C VAL A 138 -16.25 14.89 -0.34
N HIS A 139 -16.44 15.62 -1.42
CA HIS A 139 -17.42 16.70 -1.44
C HIS A 139 -18.83 16.12 -1.23
N PRO A 140 -19.75 16.83 -0.52
CA PRO A 140 -21.11 16.31 -0.27
C PRO A 140 -21.88 15.87 -1.52
N GLN A 141 -21.59 16.48 -2.67
CA GLN A 141 -22.20 16.12 -3.96
C GLN A 141 -21.64 14.83 -4.57
N GLU A 142 -20.50 14.33 -4.06
CA GLU A 142 -19.82 13.09 -4.48
C GLU A 142 -19.93 11.98 -3.42
N PHE A 143 -20.93 12.05 -2.56
CA PHE A 143 -21.07 11.12 -1.45
C PHE A 143 -21.29 9.66 -1.89
N ASP A 144 -21.89 9.45 -3.05
CA ASP A 144 -22.03 8.16 -3.70
C ASP A 144 -20.68 7.48 -3.98
N VAL A 145 -19.64 8.25 -4.32
CA VAL A 145 -18.25 7.74 -4.48
C VAL A 145 -17.72 7.19 -3.16
N ALA A 146 -17.97 7.89 -2.04
CA ALA A 146 -17.58 7.42 -0.72
C ALA A 146 -18.33 6.14 -0.33
N ILE A 147 -19.62 6.04 -0.64
CA ILE A 147 -20.41 4.81 -0.43
C ILE A 147 -19.83 3.66 -1.26
N ALA A 148 -19.59 3.86 -2.55
CA ALA A 148 -19.02 2.84 -3.40
C ALA A 148 -17.63 2.37 -2.91
N TYR A 149 -16.80 3.28 -2.41
CA TYR A 149 -15.54 2.95 -1.77
C TYR A 149 -15.74 2.06 -0.55
N LEU A 150 -16.64 2.41 0.36
CA LEU A 150 -16.90 1.66 1.59
C LEU A 150 -17.48 0.28 1.31
N ILE A 151 -18.38 0.16 0.33
CA ILE A 151 -18.95 -1.14 -0.08
C ILE A 151 -17.84 -2.07 -0.55
N ARG A 152 -16.95 -1.60 -1.42
CA ARG A 152 -15.79 -2.42 -1.86
C ARG A 152 -14.91 -2.87 -0.69
N ARG A 153 -14.68 -2.01 0.31
CA ARG A 153 -13.92 -2.40 1.51
C ARG A 153 -14.63 -3.48 2.33
N LEU A 154 -15.96 -3.41 2.44
CA LEU A 154 -16.75 -4.43 3.13
C LEU A 154 -16.71 -5.77 2.38
N GLU A 155 -16.86 -5.75 1.06
CA GLU A 155 -16.78 -6.96 0.23
C GLU A 155 -15.41 -7.63 0.33
N GLU A 156 -14.33 -6.85 0.25
CA GLU A 156 -12.97 -7.35 0.45
C GLU A 156 -12.76 -7.91 1.86
N GLY A 157 -13.30 -7.23 2.87
CA GLY A 157 -13.27 -7.69 4.26
C GLY A 157 -14.05 -8.98 4.49
N ALA A 158 -15.05 -9.28 3.67
CA ALA A 158 -15.85 -10.49 3.77
C ALA A 158 -15.24 -11.73 3.10
N SER A 159 -14.23 -11.55 2.25
CA SER A 159 -13.55 -12.67 1.58
C SER A 159 -12.82 -13.55 2.59
N LYS A 160 -13.04 -14.87 2.51
CA LYS A 160 -12.39 -15.88 3.38
C LYS A 160 -10.86 -15.91 3.24
N GLU A 161 -10.33 -15.40 2.15
CA GLU A 161 -8.89 -15.34 1.90
C GLU A 161 -8.23 -14.16 2.61
N ASN A 162 -9.01 -13.18 3.04
CA ASN A 162 -8.53 -11.99 3.71
C ASN A 162 -8.49 -12.15 5.23
N PHE A 163 -7.59 -11.40 5.86
CA PHE A 163 -7.39 -11.43 7.32
C PHE A 163 -8.60 -10.92 8.15
N PRO A 164 -9.34 -9.85 7.76
CA PRO A 164 -10.35 -9.25 8.62
C PRO A 164 -11.42 -10.22 9.18
N PRO A 165 -11.95 -11.20 8.43
CA PRO A 165 -12.89 -12.16 8.98
C PRO A 165 -12.29 -13.02 10.11
N ASN A 166 -10.99 -13.26 10.04
CA ASN A 166 -10.26 -14.08 11.00
C ASN A 166 -9.73 -13.28 12.20
N ALA A 167 -9.62 -11.96 12.07
CA ALA A 167 -9.06 -11.08 13.09
C ALA A 167 -9.76 -11.18 14.45
N PHE A 168 -11.08 -11.40 14.46
CA PHE A 168 -11.87 -11.55 15.68
C PHE A 168 -11.86 -12.99 16.24
N ARG A 169 -11.27 -13.93 15.51
CA ARG A 169 -11.23 -15.35 15.84
C ARG A 169 -9.82 -15.90 16.04
N LEU A 170 -8.83 -15.03 16.20
CA LEU A 170 -7.44 -15.43 16.44
C LEU A 170 -7.22 -16.17 17.77
N THR A 171 -8.19 -16.15 18.67
CA THR A 171 -8.20 -16.98 19.88
C THR A 171 -8.55 -18.44 19.59
N ASP A 172 -9.10 -18.73 18.42
CA ASP A 172 -9.33 -20.08 17.90
C ASP A 172 -7.99 -20.61 17.37
N PRO A 173 -7.45 -21.71 17.94
CA PRO A 173 -6.12 -22.23 17.58
C PRO A 173 -6.01 -22.59 16.10
N ASP A 174 -7.06 -23.16 15.50
CA ASP A 174 -7.04 -23.59 14.10
C ASP A 174 -6.93 -22.37 13.16
N ILE A 175 -7.65 -21.30 13.47
CA ILE A 175 -7.59 -20.06 12.70
C ILE A 175 -6.26 -19.36 12.87
N SER A 176 -5.75 -19.31 14.10
CA SER A 176 -4.45 -18.73 14.39
C SER A 176 -3.33 -19.47 13.64
N GLN A 177 -3.37 -20.78 13.62
CA GLN A 177 -2.40 -21.59 12.89
C GLN A 177 -2.44 -21.32 11.39
N VAL A 178 -3.62 -21.28 10.78
CA VAL A 178 -3.76 -20.99 9.34
C VAL A 178 -3.17 -19.62 8.98
N GLU A 179 -3.43 -18.59 9.79
CA GLU A 179 -2.89 -17.24 9.53
C GLU A 179 -1.37 -17.20 9.76
N GLU A 180 -0.85 -17.94 10.75
CA GLU A 180 0.58 -18.08 10.98
C GLU A 180 1.27 -18.80 9.82
N GLU A 181 0.71 -19.89 9.31
CA GLU A 181 1.23 -20.61 8.15
C GLU A 181 1.29 -19.71 6.91
N ARG A 182 0.22 -18.99 6.60
CA ARG A 182 0.19 -18.00 5.51
C ARG A 182 1.28 -16.94 5.67
N PHE A 183 1.47 -16.46 6.89
CA PHE A 183 2.52 -15.48 7.18
C PHE A 183 3.90 -16.07 6.94
N ARG A 184 4.18 -17.31 7.42
CA ARG A 184 5.45 -18.01 7.23
C ARG A 184 5.73 -18.33 5.76
N ASP A 185 4.71 -18.75 5.01
CA ASP A 185 4.82 -18.98 3.57
C ASP A 185 5.25 -17.72 2.82
N SER A 186 4.64 -16.58 3.16
CA SER A 186 5.01 -15.30 2.54
C SER A 186 6.43 -14.84 2.94
N LEU A 187 6.93 -15.21 4.12
CA LEU A 187 8.33 -14.95 4.51
C LEU A 187 9.31 -15.82 3.73
N SER A 188 8.99 -17.10 3.50
CA SER A 188 9.85 -18.01 2.74
C SER A 188 10.06 -17.56 1.28
N MET A 189 9.17 -16.72 0.77
CA MET A 189 9.27 -16.15 -0.56
C MET A 189 10.13 -14.87 -0.64
N LEU A 190 10.61 -14.34 0.48
CA LEU A 190 11.38 -13.08 0.48
C LEU A 190 12.73 -13.23 -0.20
N ASP A 191 13.37 -14.37 -0.05
CA ASP A 191 14.71 -14.66 -0.61
C ASP A 191 14.70 -15.00 -2.11
N LEU A 192 13.49 -15.10 -2.71
CA LEU A 192 13.35 -15.28 -4.15
C LEU A 192 13.68 -13.98 -4.88
N GLU A 193 13.98 -14.09 -6.17
CA GLU A 193 14.26 -12.92 -7.00
C GLU A 193 13.15 -11.86 -6.90
N ILE A 194 13.56 -10.59 -6.92
CA ILE A 194 12.61 -9.46 -6.99
C ILE A 194 11.84 -9.57 -8.30
N PRO A 195 10.52 -9.66 -8.26
CA PRO A 195 9.73 -9.79 -9.47
C PRO A 195 9.98 -8.64 -10.43
N ILE A 196 10.01 -8.94 -11.71
CA ILE A 196 10.02 -7.92 -12.76
C ILE A 196 8.59 -7.44 -13.03
N PRO A 197 8.40 -6.18 -13.45
CA PRO A 197 7.09 -5.68 -13.84
C PRO A 197 6.47 -6.53 -14.93
N ASN A 198 5.23 -6.95 -14.75
CA ASN A 198 4.46 -7.68 -15.78
C ASN A 198 4.05 -6.76 -16.93
N ARG A 199 3.93 -5.45 -16.64
CA ARG A 199 3.50 -4.43 -17.59
C ARG A 199 4.45 -3.25 -17.53
N LEU A 200 5.08 -2.96 -18.66
CA LEU A 200 5.93 -1.79 -18.83
C LEU A 200 5.25 -0.84 -19.80
N LYS A 201 4.98 0.38 -19.36
CA LYS A 201 4.54 1.47 -20.21
C LYS A 201 5.71 2.44 -20.42
N ASP A 202 6.18 2.57 -21.64
CA ASP A 202 7.14 3.60 -22.01
C ASP A 202 6.40 4.93 -22.25
N ARG A 203 6.49 5.81 -21.29
CA ARG A 203 5.82 7.12 -21.34
C ARG A 203 6.65 8.23 -21.97
N ARG A 204 7.85 7.95 -22.46
CA ARG A 204 8.72 8.97 -23.06
C ARG A 204 8.10 9.63 -24.30
N ASN A 205 7.19 8.92 -24.97
CA ASN A 205 6.50 9.38 -26.15
C ASN A 205 5.00 9.69 -25.89
N ASP A 206 4.56 9.66 -24.62
CA ASP A 206 3.17 10.02 -24.31
C ASP A 206 2.97 11.51 -24.58
N VAL A 207 1.89 11.84 -25.29
CA VAL A 207 1.46 13.24 -25.40
C VAL A 207 1.11 13.74 -24.00
N PRO A 208 1.59 14.92 -23.59
CA PRO A 208 1.23 15.47 -22.29
C PRO A 208 -0.29 15.50 -22.14
N PHE A 209 -0.79 14.95 -21.04
CA PHE A 209 -2.22 14.97 -20.75
C PHE A 209 -2.66 16.43 -20.55
N ALA A 210 -3.41 16.93 -21.51
CA ALA A 210 -4.14 18.20 -21.35
C ALA A 210 -5.53 17.81 -20.77
N PRO A 211 -5.84 18.16 -19.51
CA PRO A 211 -7.17 17.91 -18.98
C PRO A 211 -8.21 18.67 -19.83
N PRO A 212 -9.35 18.06 -20.15
CA PRO A 212 -10.43 18.76 -20.82
C PRO A 212 -10.79 20.04 -20.05
N SER A 213 -11.10 21.12 -20.75
CA SER A 213 -11.56 22.35 -20.13
C SER A 213 -12.79 22.09 -19.26
N GLY A 214 -12.69 22.31 -17.96
CA GLY A 214 -13.72 21.95 -16.96
C GLY A 214 -13.30 20.86 -15.96
N PHE A 215 -12.20 20.16 -16.19
CA PHE A 215 -11.65 19.16 -15.27
C PHE A 215 -10.66 19.73 -14.26
N ALA A 216 -10.72 21.03 -13.99
CA ALA A 216 -9.78 21.69 -13.08
C ALA A 216 -9.75 21.09 -11.66
N ASN A 217 -10.78 20.32 -11.27
CA ASN A 217 -10.91 19.68 -9.97
C ASN A 217 -11.43 18.23 -10.08
N ALA A 218 -11.14 17.51 -11.15
CA ALA A 218 -11.39 16.07 -11.13
C ALA A 218 -10.70 15.48 -9.90
N SER A 219 -11.50 14.77 -9.11
CA SER A 219 -11.10 14.27 -7.82
C SER A 219 -9.76 13.51 -7.94
N THR A 220 -8.92 13.68 -6.97
CA THR A 220 -7.62 13.01 -6.85
C THR A 220 -7.73 11.47 -6.85
N THR A 221 -8.94 10.92 -6.85
CA THR A 221 -9.23 9.49 -6.91
C THR A 221 -9.13 8.88 -8.31
N ASP A 222 -9.33 9.67 -9.38
CA ASP A 222 -9.18 9.18 -10.76
C ASP A 222 -7.78 9.36 -11.35
N ARG A 223 -6.94 10.06 -10.62
CA ARG A 223 -5.54 10.19 -11.00
C ARG A 223 -4.79 9.10 -10.26
N SER A 224 -4.32 8.07 -10.97
CA SER A 224 -3.33 7.20 -10.38
C SER A 224 -2.28 8.10 -9.69
N LEU A 225 -2.00 7.85 -8.43
CA LEU A 225 -1.03 8.64 -7.64
C LEU A 225 0.29 8.89 -8.43
N PHE A 226 0.65 7.97 -9.29
CA PHE A 226 1.80 8.07 -10.19
C PHE A 226 1.64 9.13 -11.29
N GLY A 227 0.46 9.31 -11.86
CA GLY A 227 0.22 10.34 -12.88
C GLY A 227 0.34 11.76 -12.32
N ASN A 228 -0.01 11.95 -11.05
CA ASN A 228 0.09 13.24 -10.38
C ASN A 228 1.50 13.58 -9.90
N LEU A 229 2.31 12.56 -9.54
CA LEU A 229 3.70 12.78 -9.14
C LEU A 229 4.61 13.11 -10.33
N VAL A 230 4.31 12.59 -11.51
CA VAL A 230 5.14 12.81 -12.71
C VAL A 230 4.72 14.05 -13.51
N GLY A 231 3.46 14.48 -13.41
CA GLY A 231 2.95 15.64 -14.15
C GLY A 231 3.15 17.01 -13.46
N GLY A 232 3.66 17.06 -12.24
CA GLY A 232 3.80 18.24 -11.42
C GLY A 232 5.20 18.82 -11.28
N PHE A 233 6.21 18.28 -11.95
CA PHE A 233 7.57 18.81 -11.89
C PHE A 233 7.85 19.68 -13.12
N PRO A 234 8.10 21.01 -12.94
CA PRO A 234 8.69 21.81 -14.00
C PRO A 234 10.09 21.28 -14.29
N SER A 235 10.38 21.22 -15.57
CA SER A 235 11.71 20.92 -16.14
C SER A 235 12.83 21.80 -15.58
#